data_dd1516d3bc70b9d5cec1becc7a3820f6
#
_entry.id   dd1516d3bc70b9d5cec1becc7a3820f6
#
_cell.length_a   1.000
_cell.length_b   1.000
_cell.length_c   1.000
_cell.angle_alpha   90.00
_cell.angle_beta   90.00
_cell.angle_gamma   90.00
#
_symmetry.space_group_name_H-M   'P 1'
#
loop_
_entity.id
_entity.type
_entity.pdbx_description
1 polymer ?
#
loop_
_entity_poly.entity_id
_entity_poly.type
_entity_poly.pdbx_seq_one_letter_code
_entity_poly.pdbx_strand_id
1 'polypeptide(L)'
;RQGAIMSLPVTYIFTHDSLYNSEESSLNIPVEQLDMLRSIPNLYVFRPSDIEEVMGSWETILKIKKPCALIITKNDSPKLPNSSAKRVIGGAYIIKSEKASLDGIIISSGSELISAMQIAYDLEMKGLDIRVVSMPSLELFKLQDKTYKESVLPPHVKTVVIESSLGLSLKEYATNEDYLLNIADYPNNGLPIEVLQQMSFDYDSLKLKVEALLSK
;
A
#
# COMPACT_ATOMS: atom_id res chain seq x y z
N ARG A 1 -10.39 -7.78 -17.86
CA ARG A 1 -11.28 -6.78 -18.48
C ARG A 1 -12.70 -7.31 -18.71
N GLN A 2 -12.86 -8.51 -19.32
CA GLN A 2 -14.19 -9.05 -19.63
C GLN A 2 -15.07 -9.22 -18.37
N GLY A 3 -14.53 -9.79 -17.28
CA GLY A 3 -15.25 -9.91 -16.01
C GLY A 3 -15.72 -8.56 -15.48
N ALA A 4 -14.91 -7.50 -15.61
CA ALA A 4 -15.25 -6.15 -15.19
C ALA A 4 -16.38 -5.54 -16.04
N ILE A 5 -16.33 -5.71 -17.36
CA ILE A 5 -17.39 -5.27 -18.29
C ILE A 5 -18.72 -5.95 -17.96
N MET A 6 -18.69 -7.25 -17.69
CA MET A 6 -19.88 -8.06 -17.40
C MET A 6 -20.31 -8.00 -15.91
N SER A 7 -19.56 -7.27 -15.07
CA SER A 7 -19.81 -7.20 -13.62
C SER A 7 -19.88 -8.58 -12.94
N LEU A 8 -19.08 -9.54 -13.38
CA LEU A 8 -19.09 -10.89 -12.84
C LEU A 8 -18.41 -10.93 -11.46
N PRO A 9 -18.93 -11.71 -10.49
CA PRO A 9 -18.31 -11.89 -9.18
C PRO A 9 -17.14 -12.87 -9.27
N VAL A 10 -16.10 -12.51 -10.01
CA VAL A 10 -14.88 -13.28 -10.22
C VAL A 10 -13.74 -12.66 -9.44
N THR A 11 -12.92 -13.50 -8.80
CA THR A 11 -11.70 -13.07 -8.10
C THR A 11 -10.48 -13.62 -8.84
N TYR A 12 -9.62 -12.70 -9.25
CA TYR A 12 -8.30 -13.02 -9.81
C TYR A 12 -7.26 -12.93 -8.70
N ILE A 13 -6.48 -13.99 -8.49
CA ILE A 13 -5.44 -14.03 -7.45
C ILE A 13 -4.08 -13.95 -8.12
N PHE A 14 -3.26 -13.00 -7.65
CA PHE A 14 -1.88 -12.79 -8.09
C PHE A 14 -0.96 -12.93 -6.88
N THR A 15 0.14 -13.66 -7.02
CA THR A 15 1.02 -14.04 -5.90
C THR A 15 2.37 -13.30 -5.89
N HIS A 16 2.51 -12.27 -6.70
CA HIS A 16 3.72 -11.43 -6.76
C HIS A 16 3.28 -9.98 -6.54
N ASP A 17 3.44 -9.49 -5.31
CA ASP A 17 2.94 -8.19 -4.91
C ASP A 17 3.96 -7.06 -4.98
N SER A 18 5.28 -7.40 -5.01
CA SER A 18 6.33 -6.41 -4.82
C SER A 18 7.71 -6.87 -5.28
N LEU A 19 8.72 -6.00 -5.11
CA LEU A 19 10.15 -6.26 -5.36
C LEU A 19 10.71 -7.42 -4.51
N TYR A 20 10.07 -7.77 -3.40
CA TYR A 20 10.48 -8.90 -2.56
C TYR A 20 10.41 -10.26 -3.26
N ASN A 21 9.82 -10.31 -4.46
CA ASN A 21 9.73 -11.52 -5.29
C ASN A 21 10.75 -11.55 -6.44
N SER A 22 11.81 -10.74 -6.39
CA SER A 22 12.78 -10.57 -7.47
C SER A 22 13.71 -11.77 -7.74
N GLU A 23 13.76 -12.75 -6.84
CA GLU A 23 14.61 -13.95 -7.01
C GLU A 23 14.29 -14.78 -8.25
N GLU A 24 13.04 -14.82 -8.69
CA GLU A 24 12.62 -15.68 -9.78
C GLU A 24 12.96 -15.10 -11.16
N SER A 25 12.64 -13.85 -11.39
CA SER A 25 12.91 -13.14 -12.65
C SER A 25 12.43 -11.69 -12.56
N SER A 26 13.14 -10.77 -13.23
CA SER A 26 12.65 -9.40 -13.43
C SER A 26 11.30 -9.35 -14.17
N LEU A 27 10.96 -10.37 -14.96
CA LEU A 27 9.66 -10.48 -15.64
C LEU A 27 8.50 -10.66 -14.66
N ASN A 28 8.75 -11.16 -13.45
CA ASN A 28 7.73 -11.41 -12.44
C ASN A 28 7.58 -10.26 -11.44
N ILE A 29 8.45 -9.26 -11.51
CA ILE A 29 8.39 -8.10 -10.63
C ILE A 29 7.28 -7.16 -11.11
N PRO A 30 6.26 -6.89 -10.28
CA PRO A 30 5.18 -5.99 -10.66
C PRO A 30 5.64 -4.53 -10.56
N VAL A 31 5.75 -3.84 -11.68
CA VAL A 31 6.03 -2.40 -11.72
C VAL A 31 4.77 -1.63 -12.12
N GLU A 32 4.22 -1.94 -13.29
CA GLU A 32 3.02 -1.28 -13.83
C GLU A 32 1.71 -2.01 -13.51
N GLN A 33 1.75 -3.28 -13.10
CA GLN A 33 0.57 -4.15 -13.02
C GLN A 33 -0.48 -3.65 -12.04
N LEU A 34 -0.09 -3.06 -10.91
CA LEU A 34 -1.05 -2.50 -9.94
C LEU A 34 -1.85 -1.37 -10.55
N ASP A 35 -1.19 -0.42 -11.19
CA ASP A 35 -1.87 0.71 -11.83
C ASP A 35 -2.68 0.28 -13.04
N MET A 36 -2.20 -0.71 -13.83
CA MET A 36 -2.98 -1.33 -14.91
C MET A 36 -4.28 -1.94 -14.38
N LEU A 37 -4.24 -2.69 -13.28
CA LEU A 37 -5.44 -3.29 -12.68
C LEU A 37 -6.38 -2.22 -12.13
N ARG A 38 -5.86 -1.24 -11.41
CA ARG A 38 -6.64 -0.11 -10.84
C ARG A 38 -7.23 0.81 -11.94
N SER A 39 -6.67 0.80 -13.15
CA SER A 39 -7.21 1.54 -14.29
C SER A 39 -8.42 0.86 -14.96
N ILE A 40 -8.72 -0.40 -14.63
CA ILE A 40 -9.85 -1.13 -15.20
C ILE A 40 -11.13 -0.72 -14.47
N PRO A 41 -12.10 -0.03 -15.12
CA PRO A 41 -13.34 0.34 -14.48
C PRO A 41 -14.09 -0.87 -13.92
N ASN A 42 -14.69 -0.72 -12.74
CA ASN A 42 -15.48 -1.75 -12.05
C ASN A 42 -14.65 -2.99 -11.60
N LEU A 43 -13.32 -2.93 -11.58
CA LEU A 43 -12.46 -3.93 -10.96
C LEU A 43 -12.00 -3.38 -9.60
N TYR A 44 -12.19 -4.16 -8.54
CA TYR A 44 -11.73 -3.81 -7.19
C TYR A 44 -10.40 -4.51 -6.91
N VAL A 45 -9.36 -3.74 -6.61
CA VAL A 45 -8.03 -4.28 -6.35
C VAL A 45 -7.79 -4.31 -4.84
N PHE A 46 -7.40 -5.48 -4.33
CA PHE A 46 -7.03 -5.70 -2.94
C PHE A 46 -5.55 -6.08 -2.87
N ARG A 47 -4.81 -5.38 -2.05
CA ARG A 47 -3.39 -5.64 -1.76
C ARG A 47 -3.16 -5.68 -0.25
N PRO A 48 -3.56 -6.80 0.40
CA PRO A 48 -3.40 -6.98 1.85
C PRO A 48 -1.93 -7.19 2.24
N SER A 49 -1.57 -6.76 3.45
CA SER A 49 -0.21 -6.84 3.98
C SER A 49 0.04 -8.07 4.86
N ASP A 50 -0.99 -8.56 5.54
CA ASP A 50 -0.88 -9.68 6.47
C ASP A 50 -2.14 -10.56 6.48
N ILE A 51 -2.15 -11.59 7.32
CA ILE A 51 -3.24 -12.57 7.39
C ILE A 51 -4.59 -11.92 7.77
N GLU A 52 -4.60 -10.93 8.65
CA GLU A 52 -5.84 -10.23 9.03
C GLU A 52 -6.44 -9.50 7.84
N GLU A 53 -5.60 -8.78 7.07
CA GLU A 53 -6.06 -8.09 5.87
C GLU A 53 -6.43 -9.05 4.74
N VAL A 54 -5.76 -10.22 4.62
CA VAL A 54 -6.15 -11.27 3.67
C VAL A 54 -7.55 -11.78 4.01
N MET A 55 -7.82 -12.12 5.28
CA MET A 55 -9.15 -12.54 5.73
C MET A 55 -10.20 -11.46 5.46
N GLY A 56 -9.90 -10.21 5.82
CA GLY A 56 -10.81 -9.08 5.58
C GLY A 56 -11.06 -8.81 4.10
N SER A 57 -10.05 -8.99 3.25
CA SER A 57 -10.19 -8.89 1.80
C SER A 57 -11.14 -9.97 1.26
N TRP A 58 -10.97 -11.23 1.67
CA TRP A 58 -11.89 -12.31 1.30
C TRP A 58 -13.32 -12.07 1.75
N GLU A 59 -13.52 -11.70 3.03
CA GLU A 59 -14.85 -11.37 3.54
C GLU A 59 -15.50 -10.24 2.73
N THR A 60 -14.73 -9.21 2.38
CA THR A 60 -15.20 -8.07 1.63
C THR A 60 -15.55 -8.47 0.20
N ILE A 61 -14.67 -9.21 -0.50
CA ILE A 61 -14.88 -9.72 -1.86
C ILE A 61 -16.19 -10.52 -1.95
N LEU A 62 -16.42 -11.42 -0.99
CA LEU A 62 -17.65 -12.23 -0.97
C LEU A 62 -18.91 -11.40 -0.72
N LYS A 63 -18.79 -10.29 0.03
CA LYS A 63 -19.91 -9.37 0.31
C LYS A 63 -20.26 -8.49 -0.88
N ILE A 64 -19.24 -7.89 -1.53
CA ILE A 64 -19.49 -6.93 -2.63
C ILE A 64 -19.94 -7.59 -3.93
N LYS A 65 -19.57 -8.86 -4.14
CA LYS A 65 -19.94 -9.64 -5.34
C LYS A 65 -19.63 -8.92 -6.65
N LYS A 66 -18.44 -8.33 -6.71
CA LYS A 66 -17.90 -7.59 -7.85
C LYS A 66 -16.66 -8.29 -8.41
N PRO A 67 -16.23 -7.98 -9.64
CA PRO A 67 -14.94 -8.46 -10.12
C PRO A 67 -13.81 -7.86 -9.28
N CYS A 68 -12.94 -8.73 -8.76
CA CYS A 68 -11.87 -8.36 -7.85
C CYS A 68 -10.53 -8.93 -8.31
N ALA A 69 -9.46 -8.20 -8.05
CA ALA A 69 -8.09 -8.69 -8.08
C ALA A 69 -7.55 -8.71 -6.65
N LEU A 70 -7.09 -9.87 -6.18
CA LEU A 70 -6.45 -10.04 -4.89
C LEU A 70 -4.97 -10.30 -5.12
N ILE A 71 -4.13 -9.39 -4.69
CA ILE A 71 -2.69 -9.39 -4.90
C ILE A 71 -2.02 -9.67 -3.56
N ILE A 72 -1.39 -10.83 -3.44
CA ILE A 72 -0.78 -11.30 -2.20
C ILE A 72 0.70 -11.59 -2.40
N THR A 73 1.48 -11.40 -1.33
CA THR A 73 2.86 -11.85 -1.32
C THR A 73 2.92 -13.39 -1.22
N LYS A 74 3.94 -13.99 -1.83
CA LYS A 74 4.26 -15.41 -1.59
C LYS A 74 5.18 -15.60 -0.38
N ASN A 75 5.75 -14.51 0.13
CA ASN A 75 6.64 -14.54 1.29
C ASN A 75 5.83 -14.52 2.59
N ASP A 76 6.41 -15.07 3.64
CA ASP A 76 5.83 -14.98 4.98
C ASP A 76 5.74 -13.50 5.42
N SER A 77 4.57 -13.11 5.88
CA SER A 77 4.32 -11.77 6.38
C SER A 77 3.89 -11.84 7.85
N PRO A 78 4.59 -11.14 8.75
CA PRO A 78 4.20 -11.12 10.15
C PRO A 78 2.86 -10.40 10.31
N LYS A 79 2.05 -10.84 11.29
CA LYS A 79 0.87 -10.09 11.68
C LYS A 79 1.29 -8.73 12.24
N LEU A 80 0.75 -7.66 11.66
CA LEU A 80 1.04 -6.31 12.09
C LEU A 80 0.20 -5.90 13.32
N PRO A 81 0.76 -5.11 14.24
CA PRO A 81 -0.01 -4.53 15.34
C PRO A 81 -1.18 -3.73 14.79
N ASN A 82 -2.36 -3.91 15.39
CA ASN A 82 -3.61 -3.22 15.00
C ASN A 82 -4.12 -3.51 13.57
N SER A 83 -3.55 -4.48 12.86
CA SER A 83 -4.15 -4.98 11.63
C SER A 83 -5.53 -5.56 11.92
N SER A 84 -6.50 -5.36 11.02
CA SER A 84 -7.89 -5.72 11.28
C SER A 84 -8.68 -6.10 10.04
N ALA A 85 -9.12 -7.35 9.98
CA ALA A 85 -9.99 -7.85 8.93
C ALA A 85 -11.27 -7.00 8.75
N LYS A 86 -11.86 -6.55 9.88
CA LYS A 86 -13.11 -5.77 9.86
C LYS A 86 -12.97 -4.40 9.21
N ARG A 87 -11.77 -3.81 9.20
CA ARG A 87 -11.53 -2.47 8.65
C ARG A 87 -11.22 -2.45 7.16
N VAL A 88 -10.90 -3.59 6.57
CA VAL A 88 -10.57 -3.71 5.13
C VAL A 88 -11.71 -3.22 4.24
N ILE A 89 -12.96 -3.42 4.65
CA ILE A 89 -14.14 -2.95 3.88
C ILE A 89 -14.17 -1.43 3.70
N GLY A 90 -13.49 -0.66 4.56
CA GLY A 90 -13.31 0.78 4.41
C GLY A 90 -12.33 1.17 3.30
N GLY A 91 -11.58 0.21 2.77
CA GLY A 91 -10.58 0.40 1.72
C GLY A 91 -9.25 0.97 2.19
N ALA A 92 -9.25 1.84 3.18
CA ALA A 92 -8.09 2.29 3.92
C ALA A 92 -8.46 2.54 5.38
N TYR A 93 -7.49 2.42 6.28
CA TYR A 93 -7.70 2.67 7.71
C TYR A 93 -6.39 3.00 8.44
N ILE A 94 -6.51 3.65 9.59
CA ILE A 94 -5.37 3.99 10.45
C ILE A 94 -4.89 2.72 11.15
N ILE A 95 -3.70 2.21 10.80
CA ILE A 95 -3.09 1.05 11.48
C ILE A 95 -2.20 1.48 12.65
N LYS A 96 -1.57 2.66 12.57
CA LYS A 96 -0.87 3.31 13.67
C LYS A 96 -1.37 4.75 13.79
N SER A 97 -1.97 5.07 14.93
CA SER A 97 -2.37 6.45 15.24
C SER A 97 -1.20 7.25 15.77
N GLU A 98 -1.25 8.55 15.56
CA GLU A 98 -0.48 9.53 16.34
C GLU A 98 -0.85 9.48 17.83
N LYS A 99 0.05 9.97 18.69
CA LYS A 99 -0.15 10.01 20.14
C LYS A 99 -0.52 11.39 20.67
N ALA A 100 0.07 12.44 20.11
CA ALA A 100 -0.09 13.81 20.56
C ALA A 100 -0.32 14.79 19.42
N SER A 101 0.61 14.87 18.47
CA SER A 101 0.53 15.75 17.28
C SER A 101 0.62 14.93 16.02
N LEU A 102 -0.12 15.29 14.98
CA LEU A 102 -0.01 14.62 13.68
C LEU A 102 1.00 15.39 12.82
N ASP A 103 2.27 14.94 12.88
CA ASP A 103 3.37 15.59 12.16
C ASP A 103 3.46 15.14 10.69
N GLY A 104 2.92 13.95 10.38
CA GLY A 104 2.86 13.43 9.02
C GLY A 104 2.10 12.13 8.92
N ILE A 105 1.84 11.72 7.69
CA ILE A 105 1.14 10.48 7.36
C ILE A 105 2.01 9.66 6.41
N ILE A 106 2.07 8.35 6.64
CA ILE A 106 2.60 7.40 5.66
C ILE A 106 1.45 6.52 5.20
N ILE A 107 1.21 6.46 3.89
CA ILE A 107 0.25 5.53 3.27
C ILE A 107 1.04 4.39 2.62
N SER A 108 0.61 3.17 2.84
CA SER A 108 1.17 1.99 2.17
C SER A 108 0.15 0.85 2.10
N SER A 109 0.45 -0.18 1.31
CA SER A 109 -0.32 -1.43 1.20
C SER A 109 0.63 -2.60 0.96
N GLY A 110 0.13 -3.83 1.09
CA GLY A 110 0.93 -5.03 0.82
C GLY A 110 2.21 -5.12 1.64
N SER A 111 3.27 -5.63 1.05
CA SER A 111 4.54 -5.91 1.72
C SER A 111 5.23 -4.65 2.28
N GLU A 112 5.06 -3.49 1.66
CA GLU A 112 5.70 -2.25 2.09
C GLU A 112 5.13 -1.69 3.40
N LEU A 113 3.93 -2.11 3.79
CA LEU A 113 3.32 -1.63 5.04
C LEU A 113 4.16 -1.98 6.28
N ILE A 114 4.91 -3.08 6.25
CA ILE A 114 5.84 -3.48 7.31
C ILE A 114 6.92 -2.41 7.49
N SER A 115 7.56 -2.01 6.38
CA SER A 115 8.58 -0.95 6.39
C SER A 115 8.00 0.40 6.82
N ALA A 116 6.80 0.74 6.34
CA ALA A 116 6.10 1.97 6.73
C ALA A 116 5.84 2.03 8.25
N MET A 117 5.39 0.94 8.85
CA MET A 117 5.18 0.83 10.30
C MET A 117 6.49 1.00 11.08
N GLN A 118 7.55 0.32 10.66
CA GLN A 118 8.85 0.39 11.33
C GLN A 118 9.46 1.79 11.23
N ILE A 119 9.39 2.42 10.05
CA ILE A 119 9.84 3.82 9.84
C ILE A 119 9.08 4.76 10.78
N ALA A 120 7.76 4.62 10.88
CA ALA A 120 6.95 5.48 11.76
C ALA A 120 7.33 5.31 13.24
N TYR A 121 7.65 4.10 13.72
CA TYR A 121 8.14 3.90 15.08
C TYR A 121 9.53 4.51 15.30
N ASP A 122 10.43 4.38 14.32
CA ASP A 122 11.76 4.98 14.40
C ASP A 122 11.71 6.52 14.43
N LEU A 123 10.80 7.12 13.64
CA LEU A 123 10.60 8.57 13.63
C LEU A 123 9.97 9.05 14.95
N GLU A 124 9.08 8.26 15.53
CA GLU A 124 8.51 8.55 16.85
C GLU A 124 9.59 8.62 17.94
N MET A 125 10.60 7.73 17.88
CA MET A 125 11.76 7.80 18.80
C MET A 125 12.59 9.09 18.62
N LYS A 126 12.47 9.76 17.47
CA LYS A 126 13.09 11.06 17.18
C LYS A 126 12.15 12.26 17.46
N GLY A 127 10.97 12.00 17.99
CA GLY A 127 9.99 13.05 18.36
C GLY A 127 9.05 13.47 17.22
N LEU A 128 8.98 12.70 16.12
CA LEU A 128 8.00 12.92 15.04
C LEU A 128 6.85 11.94 15.18
N ASP A 129 5.65 12.44 15.42
CA ASP A 129 4.46 11.63 15.64
C ASP A 129 3.73 11.36 14.33
N ILE A 130 3.96 10.16 13.78
CA ILE A 130 3.54 9.78 12.43
C ILE A 130 2.37 8.80 12.48
N ARG A 131 1.31 9.14 11.72
CA ARG A 131 0.21 8.22 11.42
C ARG A 131 0.62 7.28 10.29
N VAL A 132 0.29 5.98 10.41
CA VAL A 132 0.37 5.06 9.29
C VAL A 132 -1.03 4.63 8.89
N VAL A 133 -1.30 4.72 7.59
CA VAL A 133 -2.55 4.31 6.96
C VAL A 133 -2.27 3.09 6.08
N SER A 134 -2.91 1.98 6.40
CA SER A 134 -3.00 0.85 5.47
C SER A 134 -4.10 1.13 4.46
N MET A 135 -3.79 0.95 3.17
CA MET A 135 -4.74 1.13 2.06
C MET A 135 -4.88 -0.16 1.23
N PRO A 136 -5.48 -1.22 1.77
CA PRO A 136 -5.61 -2.49 1.06
C PRO A 136 -6.49 -2.40 -0.19
N SER A 137 -7.42 -1.44 -0.32
CA SER A 137 -8.23 -1.26 -1.54
C SER A 137 -8.56 0.21 -1.80
N LEU A 138 -7.89 0.80 -2.78
CA LEU A 138 -8.12 2.18 -3.19
C LEU A 138 -9.55 2.42 -3.67
N GLU A 139 -10.13 1.48 -4.43
CA GLU A 139 -11.48 1.61 -4.99
C GLU A 139 -12.54 1.71 -3.88
N LEU A 140 -12.41 0.90 -2.83
CA LEU A 140 -13.32 0.96 -1.68
C LEU A 140 -13.15 2.25 -0.89
N PHE A 141 -11.91 2.74 -0.71
CA PHE A 141 -11.67 4.00 -0.02
C PHE A 141 -12.28 5.19 -0.79
N LYS A 142 -12.18 5.19 -2.11
CA LYS A 142 -12.81 6.22 -2.97
C LYS A 142 -14.34 6.29 -2.80
N LEU A 143 -14.98 5.18 -2.49
CA LEU A 143 -16.43 5.10 -2.28
C LEU A 143 -16.88 5.59 -0.89
N GLN A 144 -15.96 5.75 0.07
CA GLN A 144 -16.32 6.23 1.40
C GLN A 144 -16.78 7.69 1.37
N ASP A 145 -17.59 8.07 2.36
CA ASP A 145 -18.01 9.45 2.53
C ASP A 145 -16.84 10.37 2.93
N LYS A 146 -17.08 11.66 2.82
CA LYS A 146 -16.07 12.67 3.12
C LYS A 146 -15.59 12.60 4.56
N THR A 147 -16.49 12.37 5.50
CA THR A 147 -16.17 12.31 6.95
C THR A 147 -15.21 11.17 7.24
N TYR A 148 -15.47 9.98 6.68
CA TYR A 148 -14.56 8.85 6.83
C TYR A 148 -13.18 9.14 6.21
N LYS A 149 -13.16 9.65 4.96
CA LYS A 149 -11.91 9.97 4.27
C LYS A 149 -11.06 10.96 5.06
N GLU A 150 -11.67 12.04 5.56
CA GLU A 150 -10.97 13.07 6.34
C GLU A 150 -10.56 12.56 7.74
N SER A 151 -11.27 11.62 8.33
CA SER A 151 -10.85 10.98 9.57
C SER A 151 -9.58 10.14 9.40
N VAL A 152 -9.43 9.47 8.25
CA VAL A 152 -8.25 8.66 7.92
C VAL A 152 -7.11 9.54 7.40
N LEU A 153 -7.41 10.41 6.45
CA LEU A 153 -6.49 11.32 5.75
C LEU A 153 -6.98 12.78 5.88
N PRO A 154 -6.71 13.43 7.02
CA PRO A 154 -7.09 14.83 7.19
C PRO A 154 -6.35 15.73 6.20
N PRO A 155 -7.03 16.77 5.66
CA PRO A 155 -6.43 17.68 4.68
C PRO A 155 -5.26 18.45 5.30
N HIS A 156 -4.33 18.88 4.43
CA HIS A 156 -3.18 19.73 4.79
C HIS A 156 -2.10 19.08 5.65
N VAL A 157 -2.17 17.79 5.91
CA VAL A 157 -1.09 17.06 6.58
C VAL A 157 -0.14 16.50 5.53
N LYS A 158 1.18 16.65 5.75
CA LYS A 158 2.18 16.05 4.87
C LYS A 158 1.99 14.54 4.81
N THR A 159 1.83 14.02 3.61
CA THR A 159 1.53 12.62 3.37
C THR A 159 2.52 12.02 2.39
N VAL A 160 3.26 11.03 2.84
CA VAL A 160 4.17 10.21 2.03
C VAL A 160 3.44 8.93 1.63
N VAL A 161 3.53 8.55 0.37
CA VAL A 161 3.04 7.28 -0.16
C VAL A 161 4.23 6.37 -0.46
N ILE A 162 4.20 5.13 0.02
CA ILE A 162 5.23 4.11 -0.26
C ILE A 162 4.55 2.96 -1.00
N GLU A 163 4.93 2.74 -2.26
CA GLU A 163 4.40 1.65 -3.08
C GLU A 163 5.46 1.12 -4.06
N SER A 164 5.77 -0.17 -4.04
CA SER A 164 6.71 -0.81 -4.97
C SER A 164 6.10 -1.08 -6.35
N SER A 165 5.50 -0.06 -6.93
CA SER A 165 4.98 -0.01 -8.30
C SER A 165 5.09 1.42 -8.83
N LEU A 166 4.54 1.72 -10.02
CA LEU A 166 4.49 3.10 -10.53
C LEU A 166 3.76 4.07 -9.59
N GLY A 167 2.80 3.59 -8.80
CA GLY A 167 2.08 4.37 -7.79
C GLY A 167 1.19 5.49 -8.35
N LEU A 168 0.94 5.52 -9.66
CA LEU A 168 0.19 6.59 -10.33
C LEU A 168 -1.21 6.77 -9.77
N SER A 169 -1.84 5.67 -9.40
CA SER A 169 -3.20 5.66 -8.82
C SER A 169 -3.25 6.23 -7.40
N LEU A 170 -2.11 6.28 -6.69
CA LEU A 170 -1.98 6.82 -5.33
C LEU A 170 -1.40 8.25 -5.29
N LYS A 171 -0.96 8.80 -6.43
CA LYS A 171 -0.35 10.12 -6.54
C LYS A 171 -1.22 11.23 -5.93
N GLU A 172 -2.54 11.13 -6.06
CA GLU A 172 -3.49 12.11 -5.50
C GLU A 172 -3.47 12.22 -3.97
N TYR A 173 -2.94 11.20 -3.27
CA TYR A 173 -2.84 11.16 -1.80
C TYR A 173 -1.49 11.64 -1.28
N ALA A 174 -0.46 11.71 -2.13
CA ALA A 174 0.83 12.29 -1.76
C ALA A 174 0.76 13.82 -1.73
N THR A 175 1.50 14.45 -0.82
CA THR A 175 1.55 15.92 -0.73
C THR A 175 1.95 16.58 -2.05
N ASN A 176 2.93 16.00 -2.74
CA ASN A 176 3.35 16.32 -4.10
C ASN A 176 4.13 15.12 -4.67
N GLU A 177 4.73 15.25 -5.86
CA GLU A 177 5.45 14.17 -6.52
C GLU A 177 6.64 13.63 -5.73
N ASP A 178 7.36 14.47 -4.98
CA ASP A 178 8.50 14.06 -4.16
C ASP A 178 8.08 13.16 -2.98
N TYR A 179 6.81 13.25 -2.56
CA TYR A 179 6.24 12.46 -1.48
C TYR A 179 5.67 11.11 -1.96
N LEU A 180 5.77 10.80 -3.25
CA LEU A 180 5.45 9.50 -3.80
C LEU A 180 6.75 8.69 -3.95
N LEU A 181 7.01 7.80 -2.99
CA LEU A 181 8.13 6.87 -3.03
C LEU A 181 7.68 5.61 -3.77
N ASN A 182 8.04 5.53 -5.05
CA ASN A 182 7.57 4.53 -5.99
C ASN A 182 8.72 3.93 -6.80
N ILE A 183 8.42 2.94 -7.62
CA ILE A 183 9.33 2.30 -8.57
C ILE A 183 8.91 2.71 -9.98
N ALA A 184 9.75 3.48 -10.66
CA ALA A 184 9.47 4.00 -12.00
C ALA A 184 10.16 3.21 -13.12
N ASP A 185 11.20 2.44 -12.80
CA ASP A 185 11.99 1.68 -13.76
C ASP A 185 11.99 0.19 -13.44
N TYR A 186 12.27 -0.64 -14.44
CA TYR A 186 12.43 -2.07 -14.25
C TYR A 186 13.75 -2.38 -13.55
N PRO A 187 13.74 -3.10 -12.42
CA PRO A 187 14.96 -3.50 -11.74
C PRO A 187 15.67 -4.61 -12.54
N ASN A 188 16.98 -4.74 -12.31
CA ASN A 188 17.74 -5.89 -12.78
C ASN A 188 17.37 -7.14 -11.96
N ASN A 189 17.71 -8.32 -12.50
CA ASN A 189 17.62 -9.57 -11.74
C ASN A 189 18.62 -9.56 -10.59
N GLY A 190 18.24 -10.13 -9.45
CA GLY A 190 19.10 -10.25 -8.29
C GLY A 190 18.35 -10.74 -7.06
N LEU A 191 19.08 -10.94 -5.99
CA LEU A 191 18.45 -11.22 -4.69
C LEU A 191 17.58 -10.03 -4.27
N PRO A 192 16.46 -10.24 -3.58
CA PRO A 192 15.54 -9.18 -3.18
C PRO A 192 16.25 -8.00 -2.50
N ILE A 193 17.18 -8.27 -1.60
CA ILE A 193 17.93 -7.21 -0.91
C ILE A 193 18.77 -6.36 -1.86
N GLU A 194 19.40 -6.96 -2.85
CA GLU A 194 20.24 -6.25 -3.83
C GLU A 194 19.36 -5.39 -4.76
N VAL A 195 18.22 -5.94 -5.18
CA VAL A 195 17.26 -5.22 -6.03
C VAL A 195 16.66 -4.04 -5.27
N LEU A 196 16.24 -4.23 -4.02
CA LEU A 196 15.74 -3.15 -3.17
C LEU A 196 16.77 -2.04 -2.99
N GLN A 197 18.04 -2.39 -2.73
CA GLN A 197 19.15 -1.41 -2.61
C GLN A 197 19.39 -0.67 -3.93
N GLN A 198 19.45 -1.39 -5.05
CA GLN A 198 19.61 -0.79 -6.38
C GLN A 198 18.52 0.24 -6.68
N MET A 199 17.29 -0.08 -6.32
CA MET A 199 16.14 0.81 -6.52
C MET A 199 16.00 1.87 -5.41
N SER A 200 16.90 1.89 -4.42
CA SER A 200 16.80 2.74 -3.22
C SER A 200 15.43 2.61 -2.54
N PHE A 201 14.92 1.39 -2.48
CA PHE A 201 13.64 0.99 -1.91
C PHE A 201 13.80 0.04 -0.72
N ASP A 202 15.03 -0.16 -0.27
CA ASP A 202 15.35 -0.84 0.99
C ASP A 202 14.94 0.04 2.19
N TYR A 203 14.87 -0.59 3.36
CA TYR A 203 14.41 0.05 4.59
C TYR A 203 15.17 1.34 4.93
N ASP A 204 16.50 1.32 4.87
CA ASP A 204 17.34 2.46 5.24
C ASP A 204 17.17 3.63 4.27
N SER A 205 17.11 3.33 2.97
CA SER A 205 16.86 4.32 1.92
C SER A 205 15.48 4.96 2.07
N LEU A 206 14.42 4.16 2.28
CA LEU A 206 13.07 4.65 2.50
C LEU A 206 12.99 5.51 3.78
N LYS A 207 13.59 5.05 4.88
CA LYS A 207 13.62 5.78 6.15
C LYS A 207 14.26 7.16 6.00
N LEU A 208 15.43 7.25 5.34
CA LEU A 208 16.09 8.52 5.09
C LEU A 208 15.23 9.47 4.24
N LYS A 209 14.59 8.96 3.19
CA LYS A 209 13.68 9.76 2.35
C LYS A 209 12.47 10.27 3.16
N VAL A 210 11.79 9.40 3.89
CA VAL A 210 10.62 9.77 4.70
C VAL A 210 10.99 10.78 5.77
N GLU A 211 12.11 10.57 6.49
CA GLU A 211 12.60 11.52 7.49
C GLU A 211 12.88 12.90 6.88
N ALA A 212 13.57 12.95 5.74
CA ALA A 212 13.86 14.21 5.06
C ALA A 212 12.60 14.97 4.60
N LEU A 213 11.54 14.26 4.22
CA LEU A 213 10.27 14.83 3.77
C LEU A 213 9.41 15.34 4.94
N LEU A 214 9.37 14.61 6.04
CA LEU A 214 8.50 14.93 7.17
C LEU A 214 9.14 15.84 8.23
N SER A 215 10.48 15.91 8.31
CA SER A 215 11.20 16.77 9.28
C SER A 215 11.31 18.24 8.86
N LYS A 216 10.88 18.59 7.66
CA LYS A 216 10.83 19.97 7.14
C LYS A 216 9.46 20.58 7.45
#